data_6c2262d3f8a29af72cafd33c58019682
#
_entry.id   6c2262d3f8a29af72cafd33c58019682
#
_cell.length_a   1.000
_cell.length_b   1.000
_cell.length_c   1.000
_cell.angle_alpha   90.00
_cell.angle_beta   90.00
_cell.angle_gamma   90.00
#
_symmetry.space_group_name_H-M   'P 1'
#
loop_
_entity.id
_entity.type
_entity.pdbx_description
1 polymer ?
#
loop_
_entity_poly.entity_id
_entity_poly.type
_entity_poly.pdbx_seq_one_letter_code
_entity_poly.pdbx_strand_id
1 'polypeptide(L)'
;LGIAQATKARPNQGTVIAQTRWLTRSFTINPRDVDVPGPLIDYVIISPREYHWQSGTIEYDPRISYRMVPPITEKLVKEIMKKPIVQYEKVIARRILTELIKLFKEKGSPVLVNLGIGIPALVSSVAAEENLMEYIITTIESGPWGGIALAGTNFGQVISPFALSTIPDMFSNFEGGIIDIASLGFLQVDRVGNVNPSILSDRIFGPGGFPVIAGGAPKTYFAGAFTAGQKKIDVVNNKLSIIHDGSPKFVDKVYKVIFSGPQAIKYEKEILYITERAVFRLTEKGLSLEEISPGVDIDKDILAKMEFNPTISSSLKQMDDRLFKEGKIGLRDDIV
;
A
#
# COMPACT_ATOMS: atom_id res chain seq x y z
N LEU A 1 -17.93 16.04 -1.68
CA LEU A 1 -18.27 17.46 -1.54
C LEU A 1 -17.48 18.34 -2.53
N GLY A 2 -16.16 18.36 -2.54
CA GLY A 2 -15.33 19.25 -3.36
C GLY A 2 -15.64 19.21 -4.86
N ILE A 3 -15.86 18.04 -5.45
CA ILE A 3 -16.25 17.91 -6.87
C ILE A 3 -17.60 18.59 -7.13
N ALA A 4 -18.60 18.37 -6.25
CA ALA A 4 -19.89 19.01 -6.38
C ALA A 4 -19.78 20.54 -6.27
N GLN A 5 -18.99 21.05 -5.34
CA GLN A 5 -18.70 22.49 -5.19
C GLN A 5 -18.05 23.07 -6.44
N ALA A 6 -16.99 22.41 -6.95
CA ALA A 6 -16.30 22.85 -8.17
C ALA A 6 -17.23 22.84 -9.39
N THR A 7 -18.06 21.79 -9.52
CA THR A 7 -19.04 21.65 -10.62
C THR A 7 -20.11 22.74 -10.56
N LYS A 8 -20.59 23.08 -9.36
CA LYS A 8 -21.63 24.11 -9.15
C LYS A 8 -21.09 25.53 -9.10
N ALA A 9 -19.75 25.72 -9.08
CA ALA A 9 -19.18 27.06 -9.09
C ALA A 9 -19.69 27.87 -10.29
N ARG A 10 -20.03 29.15 -10.06
CA ARG A 10 -20.64 30.03 -11.10
C ARG A 10 -19.92 30.01 -12.45
N PRO A 11 -18.58 30.01 -12.54
CA PRO A 11 -17.93 29.96 -13.85
C PRO A 11 -18.15 28.64 -14.58
N ASN A 12 -18.40 27.53 -13.87
CA ASN A 12 -18.53 26.21 -14.46
C ASN A 12 -19.97 25.82 -14.84
N GLN A 13 -20.95 26.23 -14.04
CA GLN A 13 -22.39 25.99 -14.22
C GLN A 13 -22.73 24.53 -14.59
N GLY A 14 -21.98 23.59 -14.01
CA GLY A 14 -22.12 22.18 -14.32
C GLY A 14 -23.30 21.52 -13.59
N THR A 15 -23.63 20.30 -14.00
CA THR A 15 -24.71 19.50 -13.43
C THR A 15 -24.14 18.44 -12.49
N VAL A 16 -24.73 18.35 -11.29
CA VAL A 16 -24.38 17.35 -10.27
C VAL A 16 -25.53 16.34 -10.18
N ILE A 17 -25.22 15.09 -10.43
CA ILE A 17 -26.17 13.96 -10.35
C ILE A 17 -25.72 13.05 -9.19
N ALA A 18 -26.61 12.81 -8.24
CA ALA A 18 -26.39 11.86 -7.15
C ALA A 18 -27.11 10.55 -7.45
N GLN A 19 -26.40 9.45 -7.30
CA GLN A 19 -26.99 8.12 -7.32
C GLN A 19 -27.20 7.64 -5.88
N THR A 20 -28.38 7.14 -5.59
CA THR A 20 -28.72 6.62 -4.25
C THR A 20 -29.51 5.32 -4.32
N ARG A 21 -29.43 4.55 -3.25
CA ARG A 21 -30.22 3.33 -3.08
C ARG A 21 -31.56 3.62 -2.43
N TRP A 22 -31.62 4.64 -1.56
CA TRP A 22 -32.78 4.96 -0.75
C TRP A 22 -33.07 6.44 -0.78
N LEU A 23 -34.34 6.80 -0.77
CA LEU A 23 -34.80 8.16 -0.47
C LEU A 23 -35.45 8.17 0.90
N THR A 24 -35.26 9.26 1.62
CA THR A 24 -35.97 9.54 2.87
C THR A 24 -36.63 10.92 2.79
N ARG A 25 -37.47 11.25 3.76
CA ARG A 25 -38.09 12.57 3.85
C ARG A 25 -37.01 13.61 4.17
N SER A 26 -37.23 14.85 3.71
CA SER A 26 -36.36 15.98 4.06
C SER A 26 -36.25 16.13 5.58
N PHE A 27 -35.05 16.55 6.03
CA PHE A 27 -34.74 16.80 7.46
C PHE A 27 -34.81 15.57 8.39
N THR A 28 -34.66 14.37 7.84
CA THR A 28 -34.62 13.12 8.63
C THR A 28 -33.23 12.55 8.82
N ILE A 29 -32.23 13.03 8.07
CA ILE A 29 -30.84 12.61 8.20
C ILE A 29 -30.16 13.55 9.22
N ASN A 30 -29.35 12.95 10.13
CA ASN A 30 -28.54 13.75 11.05
C ASN A 30 -27.62 14.66 10.22
N PRO A 31 -27.55 15.97 10.51
CA PRO A 31 -26.70 16.91 9.75
C PRO A 31 -25.22 16.51 9.67
N ARG A 32 -24.71 15.75 10.64
CA ARG A 32 -23.33 15.23 10.63
C ARG A 32 -23.11 14.09 9.63
N ASP A 33 -24.20 13.43 9.20
CA ASP A 33 -24.16 12.33 8.22
C ASP A 33 -24.42 12.82 6.78
N VAL A 34 -24.54 14.14 6.59
CA VAL A 34 -24.75 14.77 5.28
C VAL A 34 -23.43 15.23 4.72
N ASP A 35 -22.83 14.46 3.82
CA ASP A 35 -21.56 14.81 3.16
C ASP A 35 -21.72 15.87 2.07
N VAL A 36 -22.83 15.82 1.33
CA VAL A 36 -23.11 16.76 0.24
C VAL A 36 -24.45 17.45 0.48
N PRO A 37 -24.47 18.75 0.78
CA PRO A 37 -25.70 19.54 0.95
C PRO A 37 -26.58 19.51 -0.31
N GLY A 38 -27.89 19.37 -0.14
CA GLY A 38 -28.87 19.30 -1.22
C GLY A 38 -28.78 20.39 -2.30
N PRO A 39 -28.51 21.68 -1.96
CA PRO A 39 -28.34 22.73 -2.97
C PRO A 39 -27.20 22.51 -3.99
N LEU A 40 -26.28 21.58 -3.73
CA LEU A 40 -25.20 21.19 -4.65
C LEU A 40 -25.58 20.04 -5.57
N ILE A 41 -26.81 19.51 -5.49
CA ILE A 41 -27.29 18.36 -6.27
C ILE A 41 -28.46 18.80 -7.13
N ASP A 42 -28.36 18.57 -8.44
CA ASP A 42 -29.44 18.89 -9.39
C ASP A 42 -30.41 17.73 -9.57
N TYR A 43 -29.91 16.52 -9.62
CA TYR A 43 -30.70 15.31 -9.85
C TYR A 43 -30.31 14.19 -8.90
N VAL A 44 -31.33 13.44 -8.44
CA VAL A 44 -31.15 12.22 -7.65
C VAL A 44 -31.73 11.05 -8.41
N ILE A 45 -30.94 10.03 -8.65
CA ILE A 45 -31.33 8.79 -9.32
C ILE A 45 -31.39 7.66 -8.29
N ILE A 46 -32.53 6.98 -8.19
CA ILE A 46 -32.62 5.74 -7.42
C ILE A 46 -32.08 4.61 -8.29
N SER A 47 -31.00 4.01 -7.85
CA SER A 47 -30.33 2.94 -8.57
C SER A 47 -30.82 1.57 -8.06
N PRO A 48 -31.09 0.60 -8.97
CA PRO A 48 -31.28 -0.79 -8.59
C PRO A 48 -30.12 -1.34 -7.77
N ARG A 49 -30.43 -2.29 -6.88
CA ARG A 49 -29.47 -2.85 -5.91
C ARG A 49 -28.23 -3.43 -6.60
N GLU A 50 -28.39 -4.11 -7.69
CA GLU A 50 -27.34 -4.76 -8.49
C GLU A 50 -26.31 -3.78 -9.09
N TYR A 51 -26.65 -2.49 -9.18
CA TYR A 51 -25.74 -1.43 -9.67
C TYR A 51 -25.22 -0.52 -8.55
N HIS A 52 -25.49 -0.88 -7.28
CA HIS A 52 -25.12 -0.04 -6.14
C HIS A 52 -24.30 -0.82 -5.10
N TRP A 53 -23.21 -1.38 -5.57
CA TRP A 53 -22.28 -2.12 -4.72
C TRP A 53 -21.44 -1.16 -3.87
N GLN A 54 -21.16 -1.57 -2.65
CA GLN A 54 -20.39 -0.77 -1.71
C GLN A 54 -18.88 -0.75 -2.06
N SER A 55 -18.38 -1.85 -2.60
CA SER A 55 -16.99 -1.98 -3.05
C SER A 55 -16.90 -2.99 -4.19
N GLY A 56 -15.74 -3.15 -4.81
CA GLY A 56 -15.54 -3.93 -6.03
C GLY A 56 -16.16 -5.33 -6.07
N THR A 57 -16.11 -6.09 -4.96
CA THR A 57 -16.73 -7.42 -4.85
C THR A 57 -17.70 -7.54 -3.67
N ILE A 58 -18.00 -6.44 -2.99
CA ILE A 58 -18.84 -6.42 -1.79
C ILE A 58 -20.09 -5.60 -2.09
N GLU A 59 -21.24 -6.27 -2.13
CA GLU A 59 -22.51 -5.60 -2.31
C GLU A 59 -22.84 -4.73 -1.09
N TYR A 60 -22.74 -5.30 0.11
CA TYR A 60 -22.89 -4.58 1.37
C TYR A 60 -22.21 -5.32 2.52
N ASP A 61 -21.42 -4.57 3.29
CA ASP A 61 -20.87 -5.02 4.56
C ASP A 61 -20.87 -3.83 5.54
N PRO A 62 -21.58 -3.93 6.69
CA PRO A 62 -21.65 -2.84 7.67
C PRO A 62 -20.28 -2.50 8.29
N ARG A 63 -19.29 -3.37 8.17
CA ARG A 63 -17.93 -3.15 8.70
C ARG A 63 -17.16 -2.13 7.85
N ILE A 64 -17.37 -2.11 6.53
CA ILE A 64 -16.70 -1.15 5.62
C ILE A 64 -17.50 0.15 5.43
N SER A 65 -18.74 0.22 5.91
CA SER A 65 -19.47 1.48 6.10
C SER A 65 -19.33 2.03 7.52
N TYR A 66 -18.53 1.37 8.35
CA TYR A 66 -18.23 1.71 9.74
C TYR A 66 -19.44 1.80 10.67
N ARG A 67 -20.58 1.25 10.23
CA ARG A 67 -21.79 1.08 11.08
C ARG A 67 -21.59 -0.03 12.12
N MET A 68 -20.64 -0.92 11.88
CA MET A 68 -20.19 -1.95 12.80
C MET A 68 -18.66 -1.98 12.81
N VAL A 69 -18.06 -1.76 13.96
CA VAL A 69 -16.61 -1.78 14.16
C VAL A 69 -16.27 -2.93 15.12
N PRO A 70 -16.05 -4.15 14.60
CA PRO A 70 -15.72 -5.30 15.44
C PRO A 70 -14.29 -5.17 16.01
N PRO A 71 -14.02 -5.72 17.21
CA PRO A 71 -12.65 -5.80 17.70
C PRO A 71 -11.80 -6.71 16.80
N ILE A 72 -10.52 -6.38 16.64
CA ILE A 72 -9.58 -7.19 15.86
C ILE A 72 -9.21 -8.42 16.70
N THR A 73 -9.84 -9.54 16.40
CA THR A 73 -9.63 -10.83 17.05
C THR A 73 -9.02 -11.82 16.06
N GLU A 74 -8.42 -12.90 16.55
CA GLU A 74 -7.91 -13.98 15.68
C GLU A 74 -9.00 -14.55 14.75
N LYS A 75 -10.25 -14.62 15.23
CA LYS A 75 -11.39 -15.07 14.41
C LYS A 75 -11.64 -14.12 13.25
N LEU A 76 -11.63 -12.80 13.50
CA LEU A 76 -11.81 -11.78 12.46
C LEU A 76 -10.66 -11.82 11.45
N VAL A 77 -9.41 -11.91 11.93
CA VAL A 77 -8.23 -12.02 11.07
C VAL A 77 -8.33 -13.24 10.16
N LYS A 78 -8.66 -14.42 10.70
CA LYS A 78 -8.87 -15.64 9.91
C LYS A 78 -10.00 -15.50 8.89
N GLU A 79 -11.06 -14.77 9.22
CA GLU A 79 -12.16 -14.49 8.29
C GLU A 79 -11.72 -13.59 7.14
N ILE A 80 -11.00 -12.52 7.41
CA ILE A 80 -10.47 -11.59 6.39
C ILE A 80 -9.47 -12.31 5.48
N MET A 81 -8.63 -13.16 6.07
CA MET A 81 -7.57 -13.91 5.38
C MET A 81 -8.05 -15.27 4.81
N LYS A 82 -9.36 -15.49 4.61
CA LYS A 82 -9.90 -16.74 4.04
C LYS A 82 -9.22 -17.15 2.73
N LYS A 83 -8.87 -16.18 1.87
CA LYS A 83 -8.00 -16.43 0.73
C LYS A 83 -6.56 -16.31 1.22
N PRO A 84 -5.77 -17.39 1.17
CA PRO A 84 -4.38 -17.32 1.59
C PRO A 84 -3.61 -16.31 0.75
N ILE A 85 -2.80 -15.50 1.42
CA ILE A 85 -1.84 -14.62 0.75
C ILE A 85 -0.81 -15.50 0.05
N VAL A 86 -0.47 -15.15 -1.19
CA VAL A 86 0.60 -15.84 -1.92
C VAL A 86 1.90 -15.73 -1.13
N GLN A 87 2.60 -16.85 -0.94
CA GLN A 87 3.69 -16.94 0.04
C GLN A 87 4.81 -15.92 -0.23
N TYR A 88 5.23 -15.73 -1.47
CA TYR A 88 6.26 -14.74 -1.78
C TYR A 88 5.81 -13.28 -1.51
N GLU A 89 4.51 -12.98 -1.67
CA GLU A 89 3.96 -11.65 -1.31
C GLU A 89 3.94 -11.45 0.20
N LYS A 90 3.67 -12.54 0.95
CA LYS A 90 3.72 -12.55 2.41
C LYS A 90 5.14 -12.30 2.91
N VAL A 91 6.17 -12.84 2.23
CA VAL A 91 7.58 -12.55 2.52
C VAL A 91 7.86 -11.05 2.43
N ILE A 92 7.41 -10.39 1.35
CA ILE A 92 7.58 -8.94 1.16
C ILE A 92 6.90 -8.16 2.30
N ALA A 93 5.64 -8.49 2.60
CA ALA A 93 4.90 -7.82 3.68
C ALA A 93 5.57 -7.99 5.06
N ARG A 94 6.07 -9.19 5.36
CA ARG A 94 6.83 -9.47 6.58
C ARG A 94 8.15 -8.70 6.63
N ARG A 95 8.85 -8.60 5.49
CA ARG A 95 10.09 -7.84 5.42
C ARG A 95 9.85 -6.34 5.69
N ILE A 96 8.72 -5.78 5.25
CA ILE A 96 8.31 -4.42 5.61
C ILE A 96 8.07 -4.35 7.13
N LEU A 97 7.33 -5.30 7.71
CA LEU A 97 7.05 -5.33 9.14
C LEU A 97 8.31 -5.35 10.00
N THR A 98 9.40 -6.00 9.56
CA THR A 98 10.67 -5.96 10.30
C THR A 98 11.25 -4.54 10.40
N GLU A 99 11.10 -3.72 9.36
CA GLU A 99 11.51 -2.30 9.43
C GLU A 99 10.58 -1.48 10.33
N LEU A 100 9.26 -1.75 10.30
CA LEU A 100 8.32 -1.08 11.19
C LEU A 100 8.59 -1.39 12.67
N ILE A 101 8.90 -2.64 12.99
CA ILE A 101 9.29 -3.06 14.34
C ILE A 101 10.59 -2.37 14.78
N LYS A 102 11.58 -2.33 13.89
CA LYS A 102 12.83 -1.62 14.17
C LYS A 102 12.57 -0.16 14.49
N LEU A 103 11.77 0.53 13.65
CA LEU A 103 11.43 1.94 13.88
C LEU A 103 10.61 2.14 15.16
N PHE A 104 9.69 1.21 15.50
CA PHE A 104 8.98 1.25 16.76
C PHE A 104 9.94 1.21 17.95
N LYS A 105 10.95 0.33 17.92
CA LYS A 105 11.97 0.24 18.99
C LYS A 105 12.79 1.52 19.12
N GLU A 106 13.14 2.13 18.01
CA GLU A 106 13.88 3.40 17.97
C GLU A 106 13.04 4.58 18.48
N LYS A 107 11.75 4.61 18.09
CA LYS A 107 10.83 5.72 18.37
C LYS A 107 10.20 5.65 19.77
N GLY A 108 10.00 4.44 20.29
CA GLY A 108 9.29 4.19 21.56
C GLY A 108 7.79 4.50 21.54
N SER A 109 7.20 4.64 20.35
CA SER A 109 5.78 4.91 20.13
C SER A 109 5.30 4.27 18.82
N PRO A 110 3.98 4.02 18.65
CA PRO A 110 3.47 3.39 17.44
C PRO A 110 3.92 4.06 16.15
N VAL A 111 4.29 3.24 15.17
CA VAL A 111 4.75 3.70 13.86
C VAL A 111 3.55 3.97 12.97
N LEU A 112 3.49 5.18 12.40
CA LEU A 112 2.46 5.58 11.48
C LEU A 112 2.89 5.28 10.04
N VAL A 113 2.20 4.35 9.38
CA VAL A 113 2.53 3.90 8.03
C VAL A 113 1.36 4.08 7.06
N ASN A 114 1.62 4.71 5.91
CA ASN A 114 0.67 4.68 4.80
C ASN A 114 0.89 3.43 3.95
N LEU A 115 -0.20 2.74 3.59
CA LEU A 115 -0.20 1.53 2.78
C LEU A 115 -0.83 1.81 1.42
N GLY A 116 -0.05 1.62 0.36
CA GLY A 116 -0.52 1.68 -1.03
C GLY A 116 -1.17 0.39 -1.50
N ILE A 117 -1.76 0.45 -2.70
CA ILE A 117 -2.42 -0.69 -3.35
C ILE A 117 -1.42 -1.83 -3.66
N GLY A 118 -1.92 -3.07 -3.68
CA GLY A 118 -1.16 -4.27 -3.99
C GLY A 118 -0.50 -4.89 -2.76
N ILE A 119 0.76 -5.31 -2.87
CA ILE A 119 1.49 -5.96 -1.78
C ILE A 119 1.60 -5.09 -0.52
N PRO A 120 1.82 -3.76 -0.60
CA PRO A 120 1.80 -2.91 0.59
C PRO A 120 0.53 -3.04 1.43
N ALA A 121 -0.65 -3.18 0.83
CA ALA A 121 -1.91 -3.36 1.55
C ALA A 121 -1.94 -4.61 2.43
N LEU A 122 -1.20 -5.66 2.07
CA LEU A 122 -1.11 -6.92 2.81
C LEU A 122 -0.42 -6.75 4.16
N VAL A 123 0.38 -5.70 4.34
CA VAL A 123 1.12 -5.42 5.59
C VAL A 123 0.17 -5.37 6.78
N SER A 124 -1.01 -4.73 6.64
CA SER A 124 -1.99 -4.65 7.74
C SER A 124 -2.57 -6.02 8.13
N SER A 125 -2.85 -6.87 7.14
CA SER A 125 -3.36 -8.23 7.40
C SER A 125 -2.31 -9.11 8.07
N VAL A 126 -1.04 -9.01 7.63
CA VAL A 126 0.07 -9.75 8.23
C VAL A 126 0.41 -9.19 9.61
N ALA A 127 0.35 -7.86 9.82
CA ALA A 127 0.49 -7.25 11.14
C ALA A 127 -0.58 -7.75 12.13
N ALA A 128 -1.82 -7.88 11.67
CA ALA A 128 -2.90 -8.43 12.49
C ALA A 128 -2.68 -9.92 12.81
N GLU A 129 -2.22 -10.73 11.84
CA GLU A 129 -1.84 -12.12 12.06
C GLU A 129 -0.73 -12.26 13.10
N GLU A 130 0.27 -11.38 13.07
CA GLU A 130 1.42 -11.36 13.98
C GLU A 130 1.14 -10.65 15.33
N ASN A 131 -0.09 -10.14 15.55
CA ASN A 131 -0.50 -9.37 16.73
C ASN A 131 0.31 -8.07 16.93
N LEU A 132 0.54 -7.32 15.84
CA LEU A 132 1.33 -6.10 15.82
C LEU A 132 0.52 -4.80 15.75
N MET A 133 -0.83 -4.88 15.72
CA MET A 133 -1.70 -3.73 15.47
C MET A 133 -1.66 -2.64 16.55
N GLU A 134 -1.15 -2.92 17.73
CA GLU A 134 -0.93 -1.93 18.79
C GLU A 134 0.37 -1.12 18.61
N TYR A 135 1.31 -1.64 17.81
CA TYR A 135 2.61 -1.02 17.55
C TYR A 135 2.67 -0.28 16.21
N ILE A 136 1.70 -0.54 15.33
CA ILE A 136 1.67 -0.04 13.96
C ILE A 136 0.30 0.54 13.66
N ILE A 137 0.26 1.83 13.33
CA ILE A 137 -0.96 2.53 12.90
C ILE A 137 -0.92 2.63 11.38
N THR A 138 -1.78 1.86 10.73
CA THR A 138 -1.92 1.91 9.28
C THR A 138 -2.82 3.05 8.83
N THR A 139 -2.52 3.68 7.71
CA THR A 139 -3.38 4.68 7.06
C THR A 139 -3.53 4.37 5.57
N ILE A 140 -4.66 4.78 5.01
CA ILE A 140 -4.91 4.79 3.56
C ILE A 140 -5.49 6.15 3.19
N GLU A 141 -5.19 6.65 2.00
CA GLU A 141 -5.63 7.97 1.55
C GLU A 141 -7.15 8.17 1.54
N SER A 142 -7.92 7.10 1.50
CA SER A 142 -9.40 7.16 1.57
C SER A 142 -9.95 7.61 2.92
N GLY A 143 -9.12 7.70 3.98
CA GLY A 143 -9.49 8.32 5.25
C GLY A 143 -9.29 7.50 6.51
N PRO A 144 -9.21 6.16 6.51
CA PRO A 144 -9.15 5.36 7.73
C PRO A 144 -7.77 5.41 8.39
N TRP A 145 -7.80 5.37 9.74
CA TRP A 145 -6.66 5.26 10.62
C TRP A 145 -6.74 3.95 11.41
N GLY A 146 -5.69 3.14 11.35
CA GLY A 146 -5.67 1.80 11.92
C GLY A 146 -6.53 0.80 11.15
N GLY A 147 -6.74 -0.36 11.75
CA GLY A 147 -7.55 -1.42 11.17
C GLY A 147 -6.85 -2.24 10.08
N ILE A 148 -7.60 -3.16 9.47
CA ILE A 148 -7.09 -4.10 8.46
C ILE A 148 -7.57 -3.68 7.08
N ALA A 149 -6.64 -3.27 6.22
CA ALA A 149 -6.92 -2.89 4.84
C ALA A 149 -7.39 -4.11 4.01
N LEU A 150 -8.40 -3.90 3.19
CA LEU A 150 -8.81 -4.89 2.20
C LEU A 150 -7.92 -4.80 0.95
N ALA A 151 -7.58 -5.95 0.41
CA ALA A 151 -6.71 -6.05 -0.76
C ALA A 151 -7.50 -6.14 -2.08
N GLY A 152 -6.80 -6.05 -3.21
CA GLY A 152 -7.34 -6.22 -4.55
C GLY A 152 -8.33 -5.12 -4.92
N THR A 153 -9.47 -5.50 -5.52
CA THR A 153 -10.52 -4.56 -5.99
C THR A 153 -11.28 -3.87 -4.87
N ASN A 154 -11.09 -4.31 -3.61
CA ASN A 154 -11.67 -3.67 -2.42
C ASN A 154 -10.67 -2.75 -1.71
N PHE A 155 -9.49 -2.50 -2.28
CA PHE A 155 -8.51 -1.57 -1.72
C PHE A 155 -9.11 -0.17 -1.52
N GLY A 156 -8.72 0.47 -0.41
CA GLY A 156 -9.33 1.72 0.05
C GLY A 156 -10.35 1.52 1.18
N GLN A 157 -10.85 0.30 1.32
CA GLN A 157 -11.70 -0.09 2.44
C GLN A 157 -10.87 -0.71 3.56
N VAL A 158 -11.28 -0.45 4.80
CA VAL A 158 -10.61 -0.95 6.01
C VAL A 158 -11.65 -1.53 6.96
N ILE A 159 -11.33 -2.62 7.62
CA ILE A 159 -12.15 -3.18 8.71
C ILE A 159 -11.55 -2.76 10.04
N SER A 160 -12.38 -2.28 10.95
CA SER A 160 -12.02 -1.87 12.31
C SER A 160 -11.00 -0.72 12.41
N PRO A 161 -11.13 0.37 11.64
CA PRO A 161 -10.37 1.58 11.90
C PRO A 161 -10.81 2.20 13.23
N PHE A 162 -9.92 2.95 13.89
CA PHE A 162 -10.27 3.68 15.11
C PHE A 162 -10.62 5.16 14.87
N ALA A 163 -10.29 5.70 13.69
CA ALA A 163 -10.68 7.05 13.28
C ALA A 163 -10.85 7.13 11.77
N LEU A 164 -11.58 8.14 11.33
CA LEU A 164 -11.80 8.49 9.93
C LEU A 164 -11.52 9.96 9.71
N SER A 165 -10.80 10.27 8.66
CA SER A 165 -10.60 11.62 8.13
C SER A 165 -11.21 11.74 6.74
N THR A 166 -11.44 12.95 6.28
CA THR A 166 -11.77 13.18 4.87
C THR A 166 -10.52 12.99 4.00
N ILE A 167 -10.69 12.74 2.70
CA ILE A 167 -9.56 12.63 1.77
C ILE A 167 -8.69 13.90 1.79
N PRO A 168 -9.24 15.14 1.72
CA PRO A 168 -8.43 16.35 1.82
C PRO A 168 -7.59 16.43 3.11
N ASP A 169 -8.18 16.06 4.25
CA ASP A 169 -7.47 16.06 5.53
C ASP A 169 -6.34 15.02 5.55
N MET A 170 -6.58 13.84 4.97
CA MET A 170 -5.52 12.83 4.83
C MET A 170 -4.34 13.34 4.00
N PHE A 171 -4.62 13.98 2.87
CA PHE A 171 -3.56 14.55 2.04
C PHE A 171 -2.82 15.70 2.73
N SER A 172 -3.52 16.54 3.48
CA SER A 172 -2.89 17.57 4.33
C SER A 172 -1.95 16.96 5.37
N ASN A 173 -2.34 15.83 5.97
CA ASN A 173 -1.47 15.08 6.88
C ASN A 173 -0.23 14.50 6.17
N PHE A 174 -0.40 13.96 4.97
CA PHE A 174 0.72 13.43 4.18
C PHE A 174 1.70 14.51 3.77
N GLU A 175 1.21 15.64 3.26
CA GLU A 175 2.02 16.80 2.89
C GLU A 175 2.70 17.42 4.12
N GLY A 176 2.04 17.41 5.27
CA GLY A 176 2.58 17.87 6.55
C GLY A 176 3.64 16.94 7.15
N GLY A 177 3.91 15.77 6.53
CA GLY A 177 4.96 14.85 6.96
C GLY A 177 4.65 14.09 8.25
N ILE A 178 3.37 13.87 8.57
CA ILE A 178 2.97 13.17 9.81
C ILE A 178 3.33 11.67 9.77
N ILE A 179 3.28 11.04 8.59
CA ILE A 179 3.58 9.60 8.46
C ILE A 179 5.08 9.34 8.59
N ASP A 180 5.41 8.31 9.38
CA ASP A 180 6.80 7.87 9.55
C ASP A 180 7.32 7.17 8.28
N ILE A 181 6.47 6.32 7.67
CA ILE A 181 6.83 5.50 6.52
C ILE A 181 5.69 5.48 5.50
N ALA A 182 6.03 5.63 4.23
CA ALA A 182 5.15 5.28 3.12
C ALA A 182 5.56 3.91 2.55
N SER A 183 4.64 2.94 2.50
CA SER A 183 4.85 1.67 1.78
C SER A 183 4.00 1.67 0.52
N LEU A 184 4.65 1.72 -0.64
CA LEU A 184 4.00 1.96 -1.93
C LEU A 184 4.42 0.93 -2.99
N GLY A 185 3.52 0.61 -3.92
CA GLY A 185 3.80 -0.27 -5.04
C GLY A 185 4.64 0.41 -6.14
N PHE A 186 5.23 -0.39 -7.04
CA PHE A 186 5.94 0.10 -8.21
C PHE A 186 5.75 -0.80 -9.44
N LEU A 187 5.78 -0.20 -10.62
CA LEU A 187 5.83 -0.91 -11.90
C LEU A 187 7.26 -0.98 -12.43
N GLN A 188 8.02 0.12 -12.33
CA GLN A 188 9.42 0.19 -12.78
C GLN A 188 10.26 0.98 -11.78
N VAL A 189 11.53 0.59 -11.66
CA VAL A 189 12.59 1.30 -10.93
C VAL A 189 13.82 1.38 -11.83
N ASP A 190 14.51 2.53 -11.89
CA ASP A 190 15.74 2.66 -12.64
C ASP A 190 17.00 2.71 -11.76
N ARG A 191 18.17 2.75 -12.41
CA ARG A 191 19.50 2.70 -11.76
C ARG A 191 19.72 3.80 -10.73
N VAL A 192 19.11 4.99 -10.92
CA VAL A 192 19.24 6.11 -9.98
C VAL A 192 18.10 6.18 -8.97
N GLY A 193 17.26 5.14 -8.94
CA GLY A 193 16.18 4.99 -7.98
C GLY A 193 14.92 5.79 -8.29
N ASN A 194 14.76 6.27 -9.52
CA ASN A 194 13.45 6.79 -9.93
C ASN A 194 12.41 5.68 -9.95
N VAL A 195 11.16 6.01 -9.63
CA VAL A 195 10.05 5.06 -9.62
C VAL A 195 8.92 5.51 -10.52
N ASN A 196 8.39 4.56 -11.28
CA ASN A 196 7.17 4.66 -12.05
C ASN A 196 6.13 3.67 -11.50
N PRO A 197 5.09 4.13 -10.83
CA PRO A 197 4.06 3.26 -10.27
C PRO A 197 2.88 3.01 -11.19
N SER A 198 2.71 3.76 -12.29
CA SER A 198 1.36 3.90 -12.87
C SER A 198 1.24 4.10 -14.37
N ILE A 199 2.32 4.31 -15.10
CA ILE A 199 2.26 4.62 -16.53
C ILE A 199 3.21 3.70 -17.31
N LEU A 200 2.69 2.95 -18.26
CA LEU A 200 3.45 2.17 -19.23
C LEU A 200 3.07 2.64 -20.63
N SER A 201 3.82 2.22 -21.65
CA SER A 201 3.58 2.62 -23.04
C SER A 201 2.18 2.30 -23.54
N ASP A 202 1.58 1.22 -23.03
CA ASP A 202 0.27 0.69 -23.42
C ASP A 202 -0.84 0.90 -22.38
N ARG A 203 -0.49 1.41 -21.17
CA ARG A 203 -1.44 1.51 -20.04
C ARG A 203 -1.17 2.72 -19.16
N ILE A 204 -2.26 3.37 -18.75
CA ILE A 204 -2.26 4.44 -17.76
C ILE A 204 -3.16 4.04 -16.60
N PHE A 205 -2.57 3.76 -15.45
CA PHE A 205 -3.32 3.45 -14.22
C PHE A 205 -3.62 4.70 -13.40
N GLY A 206 -2.84 5.78 -13.62
CA GLY A 206 -2.87 7.00 -12.83
C GLY A 206 -2.03 6.90 -11.55
N PRO A 207 -1.36 7.99 -11.15
CA PRO A 207 -0.50 7.99 -9.97
C PRO A 207 -1.27 8.02 -8.63
N GLY A 208 -2.55 8.45 -8.63
CA GLY A 208 -3.31 8.64 -7.39
C GLY A 208 -2.58 9.51 -6.38
N GLY A 209 -2.61 9.11 -5.12
CA GLY A 209 -1.91 9.79 -4.03
C GLY A 209 -0.40 9.60 -3.97
N PHE A 210 0.17 8.73 -4.81
CA PHE A 210 1.57 8.32 -4.75
C PHE A 210 2.59 9.49 -4.66
N PRO A 211 2.52 10.56 -5.49
CA PRO A 211 3.49 11.64 -5.44
C PRO A 211 3.49 12.39 -4.10
N VAL A 212 2.30 12.65 -3.57
CA VAL A 212 2.12 13.37 -2.30
C VAL A 212 2.59 12.52 -1.12
N ILE A 213 2.17 11.26 -1.08
CA ILE A 213 2.51 10.35 0.01
C ILE A 213 4.01 10.06 0.04
N ALA A 214 4.61 9.70 -1.10
CA ALA A 214 6.06 9.49 -1.21
C ALA A 214 6.85 10.79 -1.00
N GLY A 215 6.28 11.94 -1.41
CA GLY A 215 6.87 13.25 -1.21
C GLY A 215 6.91 13.69 0.25
N GLY A 216 5.85 13.44 1.02
CA GLY A 216 5.74 13.85 2.43
C GLY A 216 6.49 12.93 3.40
N ALA A 217 6.52 11.61 3.17
CA ALA A 217 7.14 10.66 4.08
C ALA A 217 8.68 10.79 4.13
N PRO A 218 9.30 10.78 5.32
CA PRO A 218 10.76 10.76 5.44
C PRO A 218 11.37 9.41 5.00
N LYS A 219 10.62 8.33 5.13
CA LYS A 219 11.00 6.98 4.70
C LYS A 219 9.98 6.45 3.70
N THR A 220 10.43 5.94 2.55
CA THR A 220 9.56 5.30 1.57
C THR A 220 10.09 3.92 1.22
N TYR A 221 9.25 2.90 1.43
CA TYR A 221 9.55 1.51 1.12
C TYR A 221 8.71 1.07 -0.06
N PHE A 222 9.32 1.04 -1.24
CA PHE A 222 8.69 0.55 -2.44
C PHE A 222 8.65 -0.96 -2.41
N ALA A 223 7.46 -1.55 -2.50
CA ALA A 223 7.23 -2.97 -2.32
C ALA A 223 6.52 -3.59 -3.51
N GLY A 224 7.05 -4.67 -4.03
CA GLY A 224 6.48 -5.35 -5.18
C GLY A 224 7.26 -6.59 -5.57
N ALA A 225 6.67 -7.47 -6.37
CA ALA A 225 7.42 -8.57 -6.96
C ALA A 225 8.54 -8.03 -7.85
N PHE A 226 9.67 -8.75 -7.89
CA PHE A 226 10.88 -8.34 -8.62
C PHE A 226 10.66 -8.22 -10.13
N THR A 227 9.85 -9.12 -10.70
CA THR A 227 9.48 -9.12 -12.12
C THR A 227 7.99 -8.90 -12.31
N ALA A 228 7.58 -8.51 -13.51
CA ALA A 228 6.20 -8.27 -13.92
C ALA A 228 5.64 -9.40 -14.79
N GLY A 229 4.31 -9.49 -14.91
CA GLY A 229 3.63 -10.45 -15.79
C GLY A 229 3.55 -11.86 -15.20
N GLN A 230 3.46 -12.86 -16.11
CA GLN A 230 3.37 -14.25 -15.70
C GLN A 230 4.69 -14.70 -15.07
N LYS A 231 4.58 -15.21 -13.85
CA LYS A 231 5.71 -15.76 -13.08
C LYS A 231 5.21 -16.89 -12.20
N LYS A 232 6.09 -17.83 -11.88
CA LYS A 232 5.83 -18.91 -10.93
C LYS A 232 6.96 -18.93 -9.91
N ILE A 233 6.64 -18.48 -8.70
CA ILE A 233 7.57 -18.34 -7.58
C ILE A 233 6.92 -19.02 -6.39
N ASP A 234 7.61 -19.99 -5.82
CA ASP A 234 7.17 -20.75 -4.66
C ASP A 234 8.18 -20.57 -3.51
N VAL A 235 7.77 -20.89 -2.31
CA VAL A 235 8.65 -21.04 -1.14
C VAL A 235 8.66 -22.51 -0.77
N VAL A 236 9.82 -23.15 -0.90
CA VAL A 236 10.00 -24.57 -0.63
C VAL A 236 11.10 -24.73 0.42
N ASN A 237 10.81 -25.43 1.51
CA ASN A 237 11.75 -25.62 2.62
C ASN A 237 12.34 -24.29 3.13
N ASN A 238 11.51 -23.26 3.30
CA ASN A 238 11.87 -21.90 3.71
C ASN A 238 12.88 -21.19 2.77
N LYS A 239 12.95 -21.61 1.50
CA LYS A 239 13.77 -20.99 0.47
C LYS A 239 12.92 -20.58 -0.71
N LEU A 240 13.28 -19.47 -1.33
CA LEU A 240 12.63 -19.04 -2.56
C LEU A 240 13.00 -19.96 -3.72
N SER A 241 12.02 -20.37 -4.48
CA SER A 241 12.18 -21.18 -5.70
C SER A 241 11.54 -20.46 -6.88
N ILE A 242 12.38 -20.02 -7.82
CA ILE A 242 11.94 -19.29 -9.02
C ILE A 242 11.86 -20.31 -10.15
N ILE A 243 10.63 -20.74 -10.50
CA ILE A 243 10.38 -21.75 -11.53
C ILE A 243 10.24 -21.09 -12.90
N HIS A 244 9.53 -19.96 -12.94
CA HIS A 244 9.36 -19.14 -14.13
C HIS A 244 9.39 -17.69 -13.75
N ASP A 245 10.08 -16.88 -14.55
CA ASP A 245 10.25 -15.44 -14.28
C ASP A 245 9.48 -14.60 -15.30
N GLY A 246 9.12 -13.39 -14.88
CA GLY A 246 8.44 -12.41 -15.70
C GLY A 246 9.39 -11.42 -16.38
N SER A 247 8.83 -10.32 -16.87
CA SER A 247 9.60 -9.22 -17.46
C SER A 247 10.28 -8.35 -16.40
N PRO A 248 11.44 -7.74 -16.71
CA PRO A 248 12.15 -6.85 -15.80
C PRO A 248 11.27 -5.67 -15.34
N LYS A 249 11.38 -5.34 -14.05
CA LYS A 249 10.87 -4.08 -13.46
C LYS A 249 12.00 -3.14 -13.07
N PHE A 250 13.21 -3.67 -12.89
CA PHE A 250 14.42 -2.90 -12.69
C PHE A 250 15.03 -2.63 -14.06
N VAL A 251 14.76 -1.43 -14.59
CA VAL A 251 15.01 -1.04 -15.98
C VAL A 251 16.10 0.03 -16.04
N ASP A 252 16.76 0.18 -17.20
CA ASP A 252 17.80 1.20 -17.35
C ASP A 252 17.25 2.62 -17.11
N LYS A 253 16.05 2.89 -17.60
CA LYS A 253 15.33 4.13 -17.40
C LYS A 253 13.82 3.87 -17.30
N VAL A 254 13.18 4.40 -16.27
CA VAL A 254 11.73 4.29 -16.12
C VAL A 254 11.00 5.03 -17.26
N TYR A 255 9.88 4.49 -17.71
CA TYR A 255 9.06 5.10 -18.76
C TYR A 255 8.61 6.52 -18.38
N LYS A 256 8.23 6.73 -17.11
CA LYS A 256 7.86 8.03 -16.57
C LYS A 256 8.37 8.17 -15.14
N VAL A 257 9.06 9.25 -14.84
CA VAL A 257 9.48 9.56 -13.46
C VAL A 257 8.29 10.16 -12.70
N ILE A 258 7.78 9.43 -11.72
CA ILE A 258 6.74 9.89 -10.79
C ILE A 258 7.35 10.16 -9.41
N PHE A 259 8.35 9.36 -9.00
CA PHE A 259 9.22 9.62 -7.85
C PHE A 259 10.65 9.74 -8.34
N SER A 260 11.34 10.75 -7.86
CA SER A 260 12.75 11.02 -8.24
C SER A 260 13.70 10.55 -7.13
N GLY A 261 14.53 9.55 -7.45
CA GLY A 261 15.60 9.08 -6.58
C GLY A 261 16.61 10.18 -6.23
N PRO A 262 17.14 10.95 -7.20
CA PRO A 262 18.05 12.07 -6.92
C PRO A 262 17.46 13.13 -5.99
N GLN A 263 16.14 13.44 -6.11
CA GLN A 263 15.50 14.36 -5.17
C GLN A 263 15.39 13.75 -3.77
N ALA A 264 15.10 12.46 -3.67
CA ALA A 264 15.01 11.78 -2.38
C ALA A 264 16.37 11.81 -1.64
N ILE A 265 17.47 11.61 -2.34
CA ILE A 265 18.84 11.76 -1.79
C ILE A 265 19.07 13.19 -1.31
N LYS A 266 18.75 14.19 -2.14
CA LYS A 266 18.90 15.61 -1.79
C LYS A 266 18.13 15.99 -0.51
N TYR A 267 16.99 15.35 -0.27
CA TYR A 267 16.17 15.56 0.93
C TYR A 267 16.45 14.54 2.03
N GLU A 268 17.56 13.80 1.95
CA GLU A 268 18.02 12.82 2.96
C GLU A 268 16.95 11.79 3.34
N LYS A 269 16.11 11.40 2.37
CA LYS A 269 15.07 10.39 2.59
C LYS A 269 15.66 8.99 2.61
N GLU A 270 15.15 8.15 3.49
CA GLU A 270 15.48 6.72 3.48
C GLU A 270 14.55 5.98 2.50
N ILE A 271 15.14 5.38 1.47
CA ILE A 271 14.40 4.67 0.42
C ILE A 271 14.87 3.23 0.34
N LEU A 272 13.93 2.29 0.47
CA LEU A 272 14.15 0.87 0.23
C LEU A 272 13.26 0.38 -0.92
N TYR A 273 13.79 -0.59 -1.67
CA TYR A 273 13.04 -1.34 -2.68
C TYR A 273 13.02 -2.80 -2.23
N ILE A 274 11.85 -3.26 -1.78
CA ILE A 274 11.67 -4.55 -1.12
C ILE A 274 10.94 -5.50 -2.06
N THR A 275 11.58 -6.60 -2.41
CA THR A 275 11.00 -7.64 -3.25
C THR A 275 11.09 -9.01 -2.55
N GLU A 276 10.50 -10.01 -3.17
CA GLU A 276 10.58 -11.39 -2.67
C GLU A 276 11.98 -11.97 -2.70
N ARG A 277 12.89 -11.44 -3.53
CA ARG A 277 14.23 -12.00 -3.74
C ARG A 277 15.37 -11.11 -3.30
N ALA A 278 15.15 -9.80 -3.21
CA ALA A 278 16.19 -8.83 -2.89
C ALA A 278 15.63 -7.60 -2.20
N VAL A 279 16.43 -6.95 -1.36
CA VAL A 279 16.20 -5.60 -0.85
C VAL A 279 17.33 -4.71 -1.34
N PHE A 280 16.95 -3.58 -1.95
CA PHE A 280 17.88 -2.54 -2.34
C PHE A 280 17.67 -1.29 -1.50
N ARG A 281 18.73 -0.56 -1.26
CA ARG A 281 18.73 0.79 -0.67
C ARG A 281 19.14 1.81 -1.72
N LEU A 282 18.48 2.96 -1.73
CA LEU A 282 18.92 4.09 -2.52
C LEU A 282 20.12 4.76 -1.84
N THR A 283 21.18 4.98 -2.62
CA THR A 283 22.39 5.66 -2.22
C THR A 283 22.74 6.76 -3.23
N GLU A 284 23.73 7.61 -2.95
CA GLU A 284 24.23 8.60 -3.89
C GLU A 284 24.75 7.98 -5.21
N LYS A 285 25.17 6.71 -5.16
CA LYS A 285 25.63 5.94 -6.32
C LYS A 285 24.52 5.17 -7.05
N GLY A 286 23.25 5.40 -6.68
CA GLY A 286 22.09 4.64 -7.17
C GLY A 286 21.70 3.48 -6.23
N LEU A 287 21.16 2.40 -6.79
CA LEU A 287 20.71 1.25 -6.01
C LEU A 287 21.89 0.43 -5.48
N SER A 288 21.85 0.11 -4.19
CA SER A 288 22.73 -0.83 -3.50
C SER A 288 21.96 -2.07 -3.08
N LEU A 289 22.42 -3.26 -3.47
CA LEU A 289 21.86 -4.55 -3.05
C LEU A 289 22.30 -4.84 -1.62
N GLU A 290 21.34 -4.85 -0.68
CA GLU A 290 21.59 -4.99 0.76
C GLU A 290 21.25 -6.39 1.29
N GLU A 291 20.22 -7.04 0.72
CA GLU A 291 19.77 -8.35 1.16
C GLU A 291 19.37 -9.23 -0.02
N ILE A 292 19.57 -10.52 0.14
CA ILE A 292 19.08 -11.55 -0.78
C ILE A 292 18.26 -12.59 -0.03
N SER A 293 17.27 -13.17 -0.70
CA SER A 293 16.46 -14.26 -0.13
C SER A 293 17.22 -15.58 -0.11
N PRO A 294 16.97 -16.45 0.88
CA PRO A 294 17.45 -17.82 0.84
C PRO A 294 17.04 -18.52 -0.46
N GLY A 295 17.98 -19.19 -1.11
CA GLY A 295 17.76 -19.93 -2.36
C GLY A 295 17.92 -19.11 -3.64
N VAL A 296 18.23 -17.81 -3.53
CA VAL A 296 18.47 -16.92 -4.68
C VAL A 296 19.96 -16.86 -5.04
N ASP A 297 20.25 -17.01 -6.32
CA ASP A 297 21.56 -16.79 -6.93
C ASP A 297 21.64 -15.34 -7.44
N ILE A 298 22.70 -14.62 -7.05
CA ILE A 298 22.84 -13.18 -7.36
C ILE A 298 22.93 -12.97 -8.87
N ASP A 299 23.76 -13.73 -9.56
CA ASP A 299 24.03 -13.52 -10.99
C ASP A 299 22.80 -13.91 -11.82
N LYS A 300 22.23 -15.09 -11.55
CA LYS A 300 21.15 -15.67 -12.32
C LYS A 300 19.77 -15.03 -12.02
N ASP A 301 19.46 -14.85 -10.73
CA ASP A 301 18.11 -14.52 -10.29
C ASP A 301 17.92 -13.03 -10.01
N ILE A 302 19.02 -12.26 -9.91
CA ILE A 302 18.99 -10.80 -9.71
C ILE A 302 19.62 -10.09 -10.89
N LEU A 303 20.93 -10.17 -11.09
CA LEU A 303 21.65 -9.35 -12.09
C LEU A 303 21.18 -9.64 -13.52
N ALA A 304 21.01 -10.90 -13.89
CA ALA A 304 20.49 -11.28 -15.21
C ALA A 304 19.02 -10.88 -15.45
N LYS A 305 18.31 -10.38 -14.43
CA LYS A 305 16.89 -9.96 -14.48
C LYS A 305 16.71 -8.45 -14.31
N MET A 306 17.80 -7.71 -14.28
CA MET A 306 17.86 -6.25 -14.26
C MET A 306 18.49 -5.73 -15.56
N GLU A 307 18.08 -4.56 -16.02
CA GLU A 307 18.70 -3.90 -17.17
C GLU A 307 19.94 -3.08 -16.78
N PHE A 308 20.34 -3.09 -15.52
CA PHE A 308 21.52 -2.42 -15.00
C PHE A 308 22.11 -3.20 -13.82
N ASN A 309 23.39 -2.97 -13.52
CA ASN A 309 24.03 -3.55 -12.34
C ASN A 309 23.94 -2.59 -11.16
N PRO A 310 23.32 -3.00 -10.03
CA PRO A 310 23.38 -2.24 -8.78
C PRO A 310 24.75 -2.34 -8.15
N THR A 311 25.08 -1.44 -7.21
CA THR A 311 26.19 -1.65 -6.30
C THR A 311 25.85 -2.82 -5.37
N ILE A 312 26.80 -3.69 -5.10
CA ILE A 312 26.65 -4.75 -4.09
C ILE A 312 27.21 -4.23 -2.78
N SER A 313 26.42 -4.23 -1.73
CA SER A 313 26.83 -3.77 -0.40
C SER A 313 27.95 -4.63 0.16
N SER A 314 28.94 -4.00 0.78
CA SER A 314 29.99 -4.73 1.51
C SER A 314 29.45 -5.49 2.73
N SER A 315 28.24 -5.13 3.20
CA SER A 315 27.49 -5.78 4.27
C SER A 315 26.29 -6.58 3.75
N LEU A 316 26.36 -7.03 2.49
CA LEU A 316 25.30 -7.87 1.90
C LEU A 316 25.02 -9.07 2.82
N LYS A 317 23.75 -9.26 3.12
CA LYS A 317 23.31 -10.37 4.00
C LYS A 317 22.14 -11.13 3.40
N GLN A 318 21.86 -12.29 3.97
CA GLN A 318 20.64 -13.04 3.69
C GLN A 318 19.48 -12.44 4.50
N MET A 319 18.28 -12.41 3.91
CA MET A 319 17.05 -12.10 4.64
C MET A 319 16.83 -13.13 5.76
N ASP A 320 16.16 -12.70 6.82
CA ASP A 320 15.78 -13.60 7.92
C ASP A 320 14.96 -14.79 7.41
N ASP A 321 15.44 -16.01 7.65
CA ASP A 321 14.81 -17.26 7.21
C ASP A 321 13.39 -17.43 7.75
N ARG A 322 13.06 -16.79 8.89
CA ARG A 322 11.70 -16.82 9.46
C ARG A 322 10.67 -16.25 8.51
N LEU A 323 11.04 -15.24 7.68
CA LEU A 323 10.11 -14.59 6.74
C LEU A 323 9.49 -15.58 5.76
N PHE A 324 10.20 -16.69 5.47
CA PHE A 324 9.83 -17.71 4.49
C PHE A 324 9.03 -18.87 5.07
N LYS A 325 8.84 -18.93 6.39
CA LYS A 325 8.06 -19.99 7.05
C LYS A 325 6.56 -19.83 6.78
N GLU A 326 5.85 -20.93 6.78
CA GLU A 326 4.39 -20.94 6.77
C GLU A 326 3.83 -20.44 8.11
N GLY A 327 2.57 -19.97 8.09
CA GLY A 327 1.85 -19.53 9.28
C GLY A 327 2.42 -18.29 9.95
N LYS A 328 2.15 -18.13 11.22
CA LYS A 328 2.65 -17.06 12.07
C LYS A 328 4.12 -17.30 12.45
N ILE A 329 4.95 -16.28 12.40
CA ILE A 329 6.41 -16.41 12.60
C ILE A 329 6.94 -15.75 13.88
N GLY A 330 6.06 -15.16 14.70
CA GLY A 330 6.42 -14.57 15.99
C GLY A 330 7.14 -13.24 15.90
N LEU A 331 6.84 -12.40 14.90
CA LEU A 331 7.45 -11.07 14.78
C LEU A 331 7.19 -10.17 16.00
N ARG A 332 6.12 -10.42 16.76
CA ARG A 332 5.86 -9.69 18.01
C ARG A 332 6.96 -9.89 19.04
N ASP A 333 7.57 -11.07 19.08
CA ASP A 333 8.61 -11.39 20.07
C ASP A 333 9.89 -10.56 19.83
N ASP A 334 10.07 -10.01 18.63
CA ASP A 334 11.17 -9.09 18.30
C ASP A 334 10.99 -7.71 18.96
N ILE A 335 9.81 -7.37 19.51
CA ILE A 335 9.54 -6.07 20.16
C ILE A 335 10.00 -6.08 21.62
N VAL A 336 9.96 -7.20 22.27
CA VAL A 336 10.37 -7.41 23.68
C VAL A 336 11.93 -7.56 23.80
#